data_66435b49204d630ed9e40d346431c355
#
_entry.id   66435b49204d630ed9e40d346431c355
#
_cell.length_a   1.000
_cell.length_b   1.000
_cell.length_c   1.000
_cell.angle_alpha   90.00
_cell.angle_beta   90.00
_cell.angle_gamma   90.00
#
_symmetry.space_group_name_H-M   'P 1'
#
loop_
_entity.id
_entity.type
_entity.pdbx_description
1 polymer ?
#
loop_
_entity_poly.entity_id
_entity_poly.type
_entity_poly.pdbx_seq_one_letter_code
_entity_poly.pdbx_strand_id
1 'polypeptide(L)'
;MKSPIFSIVIPCYNSWRYMERGLHFLEKQTFIDFEVIFVDDCSTDDTYCQLEKYQQQSILSIRIIRNIKNSGPGESRNYGIKMAKGDYIAFLDSDDWYEVDFLEKMYGQLQKTGADIVFCDFYRDFGNGNKKCIKSTAVYHKLEEKKAFIALCFDSLCTSVVKRTLFDRVSIPAIYNAEDTAMMPILVYKSSKVSYISQPLYHYLYRPGSLSTAKSDQIANSFYQAFSFLANSIPNEYKDEICFRGIKMLLYGVFYHIIRLGGD
;
A
#
# COMPACT_ATOMS: atom_id res chain seq x y z
N MET A 1 8.92 -19.88 18.72
CA MET A 1 9.66 -18.76 18.11
C MET A 1 8.83 -17.50 18.34
N LYS A 2 9.44 -16.37 18.67
CA LYS A 2 8.77 -15.07 18.83
C LYS A 2 8.22 -14.63 17.47
N SER A 3 7.01 -14.11 17.42
CA SER A 3 6.46 -13.52 16.19
C SER A 3 7.25 -12.26 15.80
N PRO A 4 7.47 -12.01 14.49
CA PRO A 4 8.14 -10.78 14.06
C PRO A 4 7.28 -9.56 14.38
N ILE A 5 7.90 -8.37 14.41
CA ILE A 5 7.17 -7.11 14.56
C ILE A 5 6.43 -6.77 13.27
N PHE A 6 7.08 -6.91 12.12
CA PHE A 6 6.47 -6.58 10.83
C PHE A 6 6.33 -7.80 9.93
N SER A 7 5.21 -7.88 9.20
CA SER A 7 5.09 -8.68 7.99
C SER A 7 5.00 -7.75 6.79
N ILE A 8 5.94 -7.86 5.86
CA ILE A 8 5.94 -7.11 4.60
C ILE A 8 5.23 -7.97 3.57
N VAL A 9 4.09 -7.51 3.06
CA VAL A 9 3.29 -8.20 2.04
C VAL A 9 3.56 -7.58 0.68
N ILE A 10 3.99 -8.40 -0.29
CA ILE A 10 4.40 -7.98 -1.64
C ILE A 10 3.58 -8.75 -2.67
N PRO A 11 2.51 -8.15 -3.25
CA PRO A 11 1.81 -8.75 -4.37
C PRO A 11 2.69 -8.70 -5.63
N CYS A 12 2.77 -9.80 -6.37
CA CYS A 12 3.61 -9.94 -7.55
C CYS A 12 2.79 -10.50 -8.72
N TYR A 13 2.88 -9.87 -9.89
CA TYR A 13 2.37 -10.40 -11.14
C TYR A 13 3.25 -9.97 -12.31
N ASN A 14 3.95 -10.91 -12.95
CA ASN A 14 4.86 -10.67 -14.06
C ASN A 14 5.84 -9.52 -13.78
N SER A 15 6.45 -9.52 -12.58
CA SER A 15 7.13 -8.35 -12.04
C SER A 15 8.61 -8.56 -11.69
N TRP A 16 9.15 -9.77 -11.81
CA TRP A 16 10.54 -10.07 -11.42
C TRP A 16 11.56 -9.05 -11.92
N ARG A 17 11.46 -8.67 -13.18
CA ARG A 17 12.37 -7.69 -13.82
C ARG A 17 12.43 -6.30 -13.16
N TYR A 18 11.48 -5.99 -12.29
CA TYR A 18 11.42 -4.70 -11.57
C TYR A 18 11.79 -4.81 -10.09
N MET A 19 11.93 -6.03 -9.57
CA MET A 19 12.05 -6.29 -8.12
C MET A 19 13.46 -6.06 -7.57
N GLU A 20 14.51 -6.10 -8.40
CA GLU A 20 15.91 -6.08 -7.97
C GLU A 20 16.20 -4.97 -6.94
N ARG A 21 15.74 -3.76 -7.21
CA ARG A 21 15.95 -2.63 -6.30
C ARG A 21 15.20 -2.82 -4.98
N GLY A 22 13.94 -3.23 -5.03
CA GLY A 22 13.13 -3.49 -3.84
C GLY A 22 13.77 -4.56 -2.94
N LEU A 23 14.20 -5.67 -3.53
CA LEU A 23 14.87 -6.77 -2.82
C LEU A 23 16.16 -6.31 -2.15
N HIS A 24 16.99 -5.53 -2.87
CA HIS A 24 18.24 -4.98 -2.33
C HIS A 24 18.01 -4.08 -1.11
N PHE A 25 16.98 -3.21 -1.14
CA PHE A 25 16.67 -2.34 0.00
C PHE A 25 16.01 -3.08 1.16
N LEU A 26 15.29 -4.18 0.91
CA LEU A 26 14.78 -5.06 1.96
C LEU A 26 15.91 -5.75 2.72
N GLU A 27 16.93 -6.26 2.02
CA GLU A 27 18.10 -6.90 2.65
C GLU A 27 18.96 -5.92 3.45
N LYS A 28 18.86 -4.61 3.15
CA LYS A 28 19.58 -3.54 3.82
C LYS A 28 18.80 -2.84 4.94
N GLN A 29 17.60 -3.28 5.25
CA GLN A 29 16.85 -2.68 6.35
C GLN A 29 17.65 -2.72 7.65
N THR A 30 17.74 -1.58 8.34
CA THR A 30 18.42 -1.47 9.64
C THR A 30 17.67 -2.18 10.76
N PHE A 31 16.36 -2.35 10.61
CA PHE A 31 15.50 -3.12 11.53
C PHE A 31 15.30 -4.54 11.00
N ILE A 32 15.60 -5.55 11.79
CA ILE A 32 15.68 -6.96 11.34
C ILE A 32 14.54 -7.87 11.80
N ASP A 33 13.66 -7.40 12.72
CA ASP A 33 12.58 -8.23 13.27
C ASP A 33 11.34 -8.18 12.35
N PHE A 34 11.48 -8.70 11.13
CA PHE A 34 10.41 -8.78 10.13
C PHE A 34 10.45 -10.06 9.30
N GLU A 35 9.33 -10.38 8.67
CA GLU A 35 9.21 -11.40 7.62
C GLU A 35 8.74 -10.76 6.31
N VAL A 36 9.04 -11.41 5.18
CA VAL A 36 8.57 -11.00 3.84
C VAL A 36 7.64 -12.09 3.29
N ILE A 37 6.50 -11.68 2.77
CA ILE A 37 5.49 -12.56 2.19
C ILE A 37 5.24 -12.11 0.75
N PHE A 38 5.82 -12.82 -0.21
CA PHE A 38 5.50 -12.66 -1.63
C PHE A 38 4.21 -13.40 -1.94
N VAL A 39 3.30 -12.73 -2.64
CA VAL A 39 2.07 -13.35 -3.13
C VAL A 39 2.07 -13.25 -4.66
N ASP A 40 2.48 -14.34 -5.31
CA ASP A 40 2.45 -14.46 -6.76
C ASP A 40 1.03 -14.66 -7.26
N ASP A 41 0.51 -13.67 -7.97
CA ASP A 41 -0.86 -13.65 -8.47
C ASP A 41 -1.02 -14.40 -9.79
N CYS A 42 -0.52 -15.64 -9.81
CA CYS A 42 -0.54 -16.53 -10.98
C CYS A 42 0.28 -15.96 -12.16
N SER A 43 1.52 -15.53 -11.91
CA SER A 43 2.42 -15.03 -12.96
C SER A 43 2.60 -16.06 -14.08
N THR A 44 2.66 -15.54 -15.30
CA THR A 44 2.84 -16.31 -16.54
C THR A 44 4.27 -16.25 -17.09
N ASP A 45 5.09 -15.35 -16.51
CA ASP A 45 6.52 -15.25 -16.77
C ASP A 45 7.33 -16.06 -15.72
N ASP A 46 8.62 -15.83 -15.63
CA ASP A 46 9.52 -16.50 -14.69
C ASP A 46 9.47 -15.96 -13.25
N THR A 47 8.61 -14.99 -12.92
CA THR A 47 8.53 -14.33 -11.59
C THR A 47 8.49 -15.37 -10.47
N TYR A 48 7.60 -16.36 -10.52
CA TYR A 48 7.48 -17.36 -9.46
C TYR A 48 8.76 -18.17 -9.26
N CYS A 49 9.36 -18.67 -10.35
CA CYS A 49 10.61 -19.44 -10.27
C CYS A 49 11.78 -18.62 -9.72
N GLN A 50 11.85 -17.35 -10.06
CA GLN A 50 12.89 -16.46 -9.56
C GLN A 50 12.70 -16.13 -8.08
N LEU A 51 11.46 -15.97 -7.62
CA LEU A 51 11.15 -15.82 -6.19
C LEU A 51 11.59 -17.07 -5.39
N GLU A 52 11.34 -18.29 -5.89
CA GLU A 52 11.80 -19.52 -5.22
C GLU A 52 13.33 -19.57 -5.10
N LYS A 53 14.06 -19.20 -6.16
CA LYS A 53 15.53 -19.11 -6.13
C LYS A 53 15.99 -18.04 -5.13
N TYR A 54 15.36 -16.87 -5.15
CA TYR A 54 15.70 -15.80 -4.22
C TYR A 54 15.48 -16.22 -2.76
N GLN A 55 14.36 -16.88 -2.46
CA GLN A 55 14.08 -17.43 -1.12
C GLN A 55 15.19 -18.34 -0.61
N GLN A 56 15.76 -19.18 -1.48
CA GLN A 56 16.82 -20.12 -1.11
C GLN A 56 18.17 -19.45 -0.83
N GLN A 57 18.40 -18.26 -1.39
CA GLN A 57 19.68 -17.55 -1.33
C GLN A 57 19.66 -16.37 -0.33
N SER A 58 18.48 -15.84 -0.02
CA SER A 58 18.32 -14.68 0.83
C SER A 58 18.49 -15.01 2.30
N ILE A 59 19.03 -14.04 3.05
CA ILE A 59 19.13 -14.09 4.52
C ILE A 59 17.79 -13.74 5.21
N LEU A 60 16.81 -13.24 4.44
CA LEU A 60 15.51 -12.81 4.98
C LEU A 60 14.61 -14.00 5.29
N SER A 61 13.72 -13.81 6.26
CA SER A 61 12.63 -14.77 6.51
C SER A 61 11.54 -14.59 5.45
N ILE A 62 11.61 -15.39 4.39
CA ILE A 62 10.72 -15.26 3.22
C ILE A 62 9.70 -16.38 3.20
N ARG A 63 8.47 -16.03 2.82
CA ARG A 63 7.40 -16.95 2.49
C ARG A 63 6.83 -16.58 1.12
N ILE A 64 6.57 -17.58 0.28
CA ILE A 64 5.97 -17.42 -1.03
C ILE A 64 4.62 -18.11 -1.06
N ILE A 65 3.60 -17.42 -1.55
CA ILE A 65 2.26 -17.93 -1.81
C ILE A 65 2.00 -17.75 -3.29
N ARG A 66 1.38 -18.73 -3.93
CA ARG A 66 0.95 -18.63 -5.33
C ARG A 66 -0.56 -18.75 -5.42
N ASN A 67 -1.22 -17.78 -6.04
CA ASN A 67 -2.64 -17.82 -6.32
C ASN A 67 -2.93 -18.81 -7.47
N ILE A 68 -4.10 -19.44 -7.42
CA ILE A 68 -4.54 -20.39 -8.47
C ILE A 68 -4.88 -19.64 -9.78
N LYS A 69 -5.30 -18.39 -9.68
CA LYS A 69 -5.63 -17.49 -10.81
C LYS A 69 -5.23 -16.07 -10.48
N ASN A 70 -5.05 -15.25 -11.50
CA ASN A 70 -4.88 -13.80 -11.31
C ASN A 70 -6.18 -13.20 -10.72
N SER A 71 -6.07 -12.63 -9.55
CA SER A 71 -7.19 -12.07 -8.76
C SER A 71 -6.99 -10.59 -8.41
N GLY A 72 -5.86 -10.02 -8.84
CA GLY A 72 -5.49 -8.63 -8.62
C GLY A 72 -4.78 -8.35 -7.28
N PRO A 73 -4.23 -7.13 -7.14
CA PRO A 73 -3.39 -6.78 -5.99
C PRO A 73 -4.14 -6.79 -4.66
N GLY A 74 -5.40 -6.39 -4.65
CA GLY A 74 -6.23 -6.38 -3.43
C GLY A 74 -6.39 -7.76 -2.83
N GLU A 75 -6.74 -8.76 -3.63
CA GLU A 75 -6.92 -10.13 -3.16
C GLU A 75 -5.57 -10.77 -2.78
N SER A 76 -4.51 -10.49 -3.54
CA SER A 76 -3.16 -10.93 -3.20
C SER A 76 -2.70 -10.37 -1.86
N ARG A 77 -2.98 -9.08 -1.56
CA ARG A 77 -2.72 -8.51 -0.23
C ARG A 77 -3.54 -9.20 0.86
N ASN A 78 -4.81 -9.54 0.62
CA ASN A 78 -5.64 -10.29 1.57
C ASN A 78 -5.04 -11.66 1.92
N TYR A 79 -4.53 -12.39 0.92
CA TYR A 79 -3.83 -13.66 1.18
C TYR A 79 -2.56 -13.45 2.01
N GLY A 80 -1.76 -12.44 1.69
CA GLY A 80 -0.57 -12.09 2.47
C GLY A 80 -0.92 -11.76 3.92
N ILE A 81 -1.95 -10.95 4.17
CA ILE A 81 -2.43 -10.59 5.51
C ILE A 81 -2.82 -11.85 6.31
N LYS A 82 -3.57 -12.78 5.70
CA LYS A 82 -3.98 -14.05 6.36
C LYS A 82 -2.79 -14.89 6.81
N MET A 83 -1.68 -14.82 6.09
CA MET A 83 -0.47 -15.59 6.39
C MET A 83 0.52 -14.84 7.29
N ALA A 84 0.31 -13.55 7.51
CA ALA A 84 1.17 -12.69 8.30
C ALA A 84 1.17 -13.07 9.78
N LYS A 85 2.36 -13.09 10.38
CA LYS A 85 2.58 -13.35 11.80
C LYS A 85 3.00 -12.11 12.58
N GLY A 86 3.40 -11.04 11.87
CA GLY A 86 3.80 -9.78 12.46
C GLY A 86 2.65 -9.07 13.18
N ASP A 87 3.00 -8.26 14.16
CA ASP A 87 2.03 -7.40 14.85
C ASP A 87 1.51 -6.29 13.94
N TYR A 88 2.34 -5.86 12.99
CA TYR A 88 2.04 -4.83 12.00
C TYR A 88 2.27 -5.34 10.58
N ILE A 89 1.41 -4.88 9.66
CA ILE A 89 1.53 -5.13 8.23
C ILE A 89 2.14 -3.89 7.56
N ALA A 90 3.15 -4.11 6.74
CA ALA A 90 3.64 -3.17 5.75
C ALA A 90 3.35 -3.73 4.34
N PHE A 91 2.99 -2.88 3.39
CA PHE A 91 2.80 -3.29 2.00
C PHE A 91 3.90 -2.68 1.13
N LEU A 92 4.43 -3.46 0.23
CA LEU A 92 5.41 -3.01 -0.77
C LEU A 92 4.95 -3.50 -2.14
N ASP A 93 4.77 -2.59 -3.08
CA ASP A 93 4.53 -2.98 -4.47
C ASP A 93 5.81 -3.52 -5.11
N SER A 94 5.69 -4.50 -5.97
CA SER A 94 6.83 -5.28 -6.47
C SER A 94 7.84 -4.50 -7.31
N ASP A 95 7.49 -3.29 -7.75
CA ASP A 95 8.34 -2.38 -8.53
C ASP A 95 8.87 -1.19 -7.71
N ASP A 96 8.50 -1.11 -6.43
CA ASP A 96 8.85 -0.01 -5.52
C ASP A 96 9.91 -0.42 -4.49
N TRP A 97 10.33 0.52 -3.63
CA TRP A 97 11.28 0.22 -2.55
C TRP A 97 11.13 1.17 -1.35
N TYR A 98 11.59 0.70 -0.21
CA TYR A 98 11.72 1.49 1.02
C TYR A 98 13.09 2.15 1.12
N GLU A 99 13.22 3.24 1.89
CA GLU A 99 14.50 3.67 2.45
C GLU A 99 15.02 2.60 3.44
N VAL A 100 16.34 2.51 3.60
CA VAL A 100 16.98 1.46 4.43
C VAL A 100 16.58 1.51 5.91
N ASP A 101 16.12 2.65 6.39
CA ASP A 101 15.69 2.89 7.77
C ASP A 101 14.17 3.00 7.93
N PHE A 102 13.39 2.59 6.90
CA PHE A 102 11.93 2.66 6.92
C PHE A 102 11.33 1.92 8.11
N LEU A 103 11.65 0.64 8.27
CA LEU A 103 11.08 -0.17 9.36
C LEU A 103 11.51 0.32 10.74
N GLU A 104 12.76 0.75 10.90
CA GLU A 104 13.29 1.29 12.15
C GLU A 104 12.54 2.56 12.57
N LYS A 105 12.35 3.51 11.64
CA LYS A 105 11.62 4.75 11.89
C LYS A 105 10.15 4.51 12.18
N MET A 106 9.50 3.61 11.42
CA MET A 106 8.13 3.22 11.67
C MET A 106 7.97 2.61 13.06
N TYR A 107 8.86 1.68 13.45
CA TYR A 107 8.85 1.08 14.77
C TYR A 107 9.07 2.11 15.88
N GLY A 108 10.06 2.99 15.73
CA GLY A 108 10.30 4.08 16.68
C GLY A 108 9.09 4.98 16.90
N GLN A 109 8.36 5.31 15.81
CA GLN A 109 7.15 6.11 15.90
C GLN A 109 5.99 5.34 16.55
N LEU A 110 5.84 4.05 16.25
CA LEU A 110 4.86 3.18 16.92
C LEU A 110 5.10 3.13 18.43
N GLN A 111 6.35 2.90 18.86
CA GLN A 111 6.73 2.85 20.27
C GLN A 111 6.48 4.19 20.98
N LYS A 112 6.86 5.30 20.32
CA LYS A 112 6.70 6.65 20.87
C LYS A 112 5.24 7.05 21.05
N THR A 113 4.36 6.64 20.13
CA THR A 113 3.00 7.17 20.07
C THR A 113 1.93 6.17 20.52
N GLY A 114 2.21 4.86 20.48
CA GLY A 114 1.20 3.82 20.65
C GLY A 114 0.16 3.81 19.53
N ALA A 115 0.51 4.29 18.34
CA ALA A 115 -0.40 4.36 17.20
C ALA A 115 -0.71 2.96 16.64
N ASP A 116 -1.91 2.79 16.07
CA ASP A 116 -2.30 1.60 15.33
C ASP A 116 -1.87 1.70 13.85
N ILE A 117 -1.71 2.94 13.34
CA ILE A 117 -1.25 3.24 11.98
C ILE A 117 -0.20 4.34 12.03
N VAL A 118 0.90 4.16 11.32
CA VAL A 118 1.91 5.20 11.09
C VAL A 118 2.07 5.42 9.60
N PHE A 119 1.90 6.65 9.15
CA PHE A 119 2.13 7.07 7.76
C PHE A 119 3.50 7.75 7.61
N CYS A 120 4.02 7.75 6.38
CA CYS A 120 5.17 8.58 5.98
C CYS A 120 4.92 9.29 4.65
N ASP A 121 5.79 10.22 4.30
CA ASP A 121 5.87 10.78 2.96
C ASP A 121 6.50 9.76 1.99
N PHE A 122 6.43 10.05 0.69
CA PHE A 122 7.05 9.21 -0.32
C PHE A 122 7.72 10.03 -1.44
N TYR A 123 8.65 9.40 -2.12
CA TYR A 123 9.18 9.89 -3.38
C TYR A 123 8.40 9.29 -4.56
N ARG A 124 8.00 10.14 -5.50
CA ARG A 124 7.70 9.69 -6.86
C ARG A 124 9.00 9.69 -7.63
N ASP A 125 9.52 8.51 -7.93
CA ASP A 125 10.76 8.30 -8.67
C ASP A 125 10.45 8.05 -10.15
N PHE A 126 11.16 8.71 -11.05
CA PHE A 126 10.94 8.62 -12.49
C PHE A 126 11.92 7.67 -13.19
N GLY A 127 12.72 6.91 -12.43
CA GLY A 127 13.66 5.91 -12.94
C GLY A 127 14.90 6.47 -13.63
N ASN A 128 15.00 7.78 -13.83
CA ASN A 128 16.11 8.47 -14.50
C ASN A 128 16.99 9.31 -13.55
N GLY A 129 16.92 9.02 -12.26
CA GLY A 129 17.60 9.76 -11.20
C GLY A 129 16.81 10.96 -10.66
N ASN A 130 15.72 11.35 -11.32
CA ASN A 130 14.84 12.41 -10.84
C ASN A 130 13.79 11.83 -9.91
N LYS A 131 13.53 12.49 -8.78
CA LYS A 131 12.47 12.15 -7.86
C LYS A 131 11.80 13.39 -7.29
N LYS A 132 10.51 13.29 -6.99
CA LYS A 132 9.71 14.35 -6.37
C LYS A 132 9.20 13.87 -5.02
N CYS A 133 9.51 14.60 -3.95
CA CYS A 133 8.93 14.33 -2.64
C CYS A 133 7.45 14.70 -2.63
N ILE A 134 6.60 13.75 -2.25
CA ILE A 134 5.16 13.94 -2.06
C ILE A 134 4.87 13.85 -0.57
N LYS A 135 4.33 14.93 -0.02
CA LYS A 135 3.98 15.04 1.39
C LYS A 135 2.51 14.74 1.61
N SER A 136 2.16 14.13 2.74
CA SER A 136 0.77 13.94 3.13
C SER A 136 0.12 15.30 3.42
N THR A 137 -1.01 15.56 2.81
CA THR A 137 -1.80 16.77 3.06
C THR A 137 -2.42 16.79 4.47
N ALA A 138 -2.62 15.62 5.07
CA ALA A 138 -3.14 15.49 6.45
C ALA A 138 -2.22 16.12 7.51
N VAL A 139 -0.94 16.35 7.18
CA VAL A 139 0.05 16.99 8.08
C VAL A 139 -0.28 18.44 8.43
N TYR A 140 -0.98 19.12 7.55
CA TYR A 140 -1.05 20.57 7.63
C TYR A 140 -1.98 21.11 8.72
N HIS A 141 -2.89 20.30 9.28
CA HIS A 141 -3.91 20.82 10.17
C HIS A 141 -4.32 19.85 11.31
N LYS A 142 -3.47 19.66 12.30
CA LYS A 142 -3.83 18.88 13.50
C LYS A 142 -4.11 17.38 13.21
N LEU A 143 -3.06 16.66 12.98
CA LEU A 143 -3.02 15.21 12.73
C LEU A 143 -3.70 14.31 13.79
N GLU A 144 -4.08 14.87 14.93
CA GLU A 144 -4.78 14.15 15.98
C GLU A 144 -6.28 13.96 15.69
N GLU A 145 -6.83 14.72 14.74
CA GLU A 145 -8.23 14.61 14.37
C GLU A 145 -8.43 13.50 13.34
N LYS A 146 -9.00 12.40 13.79
CA LYS A 146 -9.37 11.23 12.98
C LYS A 146 -10.12 11.60 11.69
N LYS A 147 -11.00 12.59 11.74
CA LYS A 147 -11.73 13.17 10.61
C LYS A 147 -10.79 13.67 9.51
N ALA A 148 -9.75 14.44 9.88
CA ALA A 148 -8.77 14.94 8.91
C ALA A 148 -8.03 13.81 8.20
N PHE A 149 -7.67 12.73 8.91
CA PHE A 149 -7.06 11.57 8.29
C PHE A 149 -8.03 10.82 7.36
N ILE A 150 -9.28 10.61 7.75
CA ILE A 150 -10.29 10.00 6.88
C ILE A 150 -10.43 10.79 5.58
N ALA A 151 -10.49 12.12 5.64
CA ALA A 151 -10.63 12.97 4.47
C ALA A 151 -9.35 13.04 3.59
N LEU A 152 -8.16 13.09 4.22
CA LEU A 152 -6.94 13.59 3.60
C LEU A 152 -5.76 12.59 3.57
N CYS A 153 -5.85 11.40 4.20
CA CYS A 153 -4.75 10.43 4.16
C CYS A 153 -4.38 10.06 2.71
N PHE A 154 -3.16 9.59 2.52
CA PHE A 154 -2.74 9.06 1.22
C PHE A 154 -3.64 7.93 0.75
N ASP A 155 -3.82 7.86 -0.55
CA ASP A 155 -4.56 6.81 -1.23
C ASP A 155 -3.63 5.61 -1.54
N SER A 156 -2.80 5.22 -0.55
CA SER A 156 -1.86 4.10 -0.71
C SER A 156 -1.62 3.40 0.62
N LEU A 157 -1.74 2.09 0.62
CA LEU A 157 -1.39 1.21 1.73
C LEU A 157 0.14 1.18 1.95
N CYS A 158 0.93 1.36 0.88
CA CYS A 158 2.37 1.17 0.89
C CYS A 158 3.15 2.26 1.64
N THR A 159 2.55 3.44 1.84
CA THR A 159 3.16 4.55 2.59
C THR A 159 2.88 4.48 4.10
N SER A 160 2.49 3.33 4.60
CA SER A 160 2.13 3.15 6.01
C SER A 160 2.50 1.77 6.56
N VAL A 161 2.53 1.68 7.88
CA VAL A 161 2.45 0.42 8.62
C VAL A 161 1.15 0.41 9.41
N VAL A 162 0.47 -0.74 9.40
CA VAL A 162 -0.87 -0.89 9.95
C VAL A 162 -0.90 -2.07 10.92
N LYS A 163 -1.47 -1.87 12.11
CA LYS A 163 -1.66 -2.94 13.09
C LYS A 163 -2.49 -4.06 12.48
N ARG A 164 -1.96 -5.29 12.48
CA ARG A 164 -2.56 -6.45 11.80
C ARG A 164 -4.01 -6.70 12.22
N THR A 165 -4.34 -6.52 13.49
CA THR A 165 -5.70 -6.75 14.00
C THR A 165 -6.77 -5.82 13.41
N LEU A 166 -6.39 -4.71 12.77
CA LEU A 166 -7.35 -3.85 12.06
C LEU A 166 -7.96 -4.55 10.83
N PHE A 167 -7.28 -5.57 10.30
CA PHE A 167 -7.77 -6.38 9.18
C PHE A 167 -8.68 -7.55 9.59
N ASP A 168 -8.83 -7.86 10.89
CA ASP A 168 -9.60 -9.02 11.33
C ASP A 168 -11.08 -8.98 10.89
N ARG A 169 -11.63 -7.80 10.68
CA ARG A 169 -13.04 -7.59 10.33
C ARG A 169 -13.24 -6.79 9.05
N VAL A 170 -12.21 -6.72 8.21
CA VAL A 170 -12.28 -6.01 6.94
C VAL A 170 -11.29 -6.62 5.96
N SER A 171 -11.72 -6.78 4.71
CA SER A 171 -10.87 -7.25 3.62
C SER A 171 -10.70 -6.12 2.62
N ILE A 172 -9.52 -6.05 2.01
CA ILE A 172 -9.27 -5.15 0.88
C ILE A 172 -10.23 -5.55 -0.25
N PRO A 173 -11.00 -4.62 -0.83
CA PRO A 173 -11.98 -4.98 -1.84
C PRO A 173 -11.32 -5.47 -3.13
N ALA A 174 -11.90 -6.48 -3.77
CA ALA A 174 -11.46 -7.00 -5.06
C ALA A 174 -11.88 -6.04 -6.19
N ILE A 175 -11.20 -4.91 -6.29
CA ILE A 175 -11.42 -3.86 -7.30
C ILE A 175 -10.19 -3.84 -8.21
N TYR A 176 -10.37 -3.60 -9.51
CA TYR A 176 -9.30 -3.62 -10.50
C TYR A 176 -8.18 -2.59 -10.18
N ASN A 177 -8.57 -1.40 -9.70
CA ASN A 177 -7.69 -0.32 -9.28
C ASN A 177 -8.39 0.52 -8.20
N ALA A 178 -7.66 1.28 -7.37
CA ALA A 178 -8.19 2.13 -6.30
C ALA A 178 -8.71 1.36 -5.05
N GLU A 179 -8.34 0.09 -4.87
CA GLU A 179 -8.68 -0.68 -3.67
C GLU A 179 -8.10 -0.06 -2.39
N ASP A 180 -6.92 0.51 -2.48
CA ASP A 180 -6.23 1.21 -1.39
C ASP A 180 -6.86 2.57 -1.07
N THR A 181 -7.35 3.29 -2.10
CA THR A 181 -8.10 4.55 -1.95
C THR A 181 -9.37 4.35 -1.09
N ALA A 182 -10.02 3.20 -1.23
CA ALA A 182 -11.16 2.83 -0.38
C ALA A 182 -10.71 2.34 1.00
N MET A 183 -9.65 1.52 1.05
CA MET A 183 -9.27 0.78 2.25
C MET A 183 -8.63 1.68 3.32
N MET A 184 -7.74 2.62 2.94
CA MET A 184 -7.03 3.44 3.90
C MET A 184 -7.95 4.25 4.84
N PRO A 185 -8.98 4.98 4.36
CA PRO A 185 -9.92 5.67 5.25
C PRO A 185 -10.66 4.74 6.21
N ILE A 186 -10.99 3.51 5.77
CA ILE A 186 -11.65 2.51 6.60
C ILE A 186 -10.73 2.05 7.73
N LEU A 187 -9.45 1.80 7.44
CA LEU A 187 -8.46 1.46 8.46
C LEU A 187 -8.26 2.60 9.46
N VAL A 188 -8.18 3.83 8.97
CA VAL A 188 -8.13 5.03 9.83
C VAL A 188 -9.38 5.12 10.72
N TYR A 189 -10.57 4.92 10.16
CA TYR A 189 -11.80 4.90 10.95
C TYR A 189 -11.77 3.84 12.06
N LYS A 190 -11.29 2.63 11.74
CA LYS A 190 -11.20 1.50 12.70
C LYS A 190 -10.08 1.64 13.72
N SER A 191 -9.05 2.43 13.45
CA SER A 191 -7.91 2.63 14.34
C SER A 191 -8.30 3.45 15.57
N SER A 192 -7.62 3.23 16.68
CA SER A 192 -7.73 4.06 17.88
C SER A 192 -6.86 5.32 17.76
N LYS A 193 -5.67 5.17 17.16
CA LYS A 193 -4.69 6.25 17.03
C LYS A 193 -3.91 6.14 15.75
N VAL A 194 -3.70 7.28 15.10
CA VAL A 194 -2.90 7.42 13.88
C VAL A 194 -1.73 8.34 14.16
N SER A 195 -0.60 8.08 13.51
CA SER A 195 0.59 8.91 13.59
C SER A 195 1.24 9.08 12.23
N TYR A 196 2.21 9.99 12.16
CA TYR A 196 2.84 10.36 10.90
C TYR A 196 4.30 10.76 11.08
N ILE A 197 5.13 10.37 10.12
CA ILE A 197 6.54 10.76 10.00
C ILE A 197 6.69 11.65 8.77
N SER A 198 7.04 12.94 8.97
CA SER A 198 7.28 13.89 7.88
C SER A 198 8.64 13.65 7.21
N GLN A 199 8.83 12.43 6.70
CA GLN A 199 10.01 12.02 5.93
C GLN A 199 9.57 11.10 4.80
N PRO A 200 10.12 11.24 3.59
CA PRO A 200 9.84 10.35 2.47
C PRO A 200 10.65 9.05 2.64
N LEU A 201 9.96 8.00 3.08
CA LEU A 201 10.56 6.71 3.39
C LEU A 201 10.19 5.60 2.38
N TYR A 202 9.30 5.91 1.46
CA TYR A 202 8.83 5.02 0.40
C TYR A 202 9.16 5.62 -0.96
N HIS A 203 9.55 4.79 -1.93
CA HIS A 203 9.78 5.19 -3.32
C HIS A 203 8.78 4.51 -4.24
N TYR A 204 7.91 5.32 -4.82
CA TYR A 204 6.99 4.92 -5.85
C TYR A 204 7.63 5.10 -7.23
N LEU A 205 7.87 4.00 -7.95
CA LEU A 205 8.42 4.04 -9.31
C LEU A 205 7.32 4.39 -10.32
N TYR A 206 7.36 5.62 -10.82
CA TYR A 206 6.47 6.03 -11.89
C TYR A 206 6.97 5.50 -13.25
N ARG A 207 6.28 4.52 -13.80
CA ARG A 207 6.62 3.93 -15.09
C ARG A 207 5.41 3.79 -16.02
N PRO A 208 5.61 3.93 -17.36
CA PRO A 208 4.57 3.62 -18.34
C PRO A 208 4.14 2.14 -18.25
N GLY A 209 2.85 1.87 -18.41
CA GLY A 209 2.32 0.50 -18.41
C GLY A 209 2.09 -0.13 -17.04
N SER A 210 2.29 0.62 -15.92
CA SER A 210 1.80 0.22 -14.61
C SER A 210 0.26 0.37 -14.53
N LEU A 211 -0.38 -0.31 -13.57
CA LEU A 211 -1.83 -0.18 -13.34
C LEU A 211 -2.28 1.27 -13.15
N SER A 212 -1.47 2.07 -12.44
CA SER A 212 -1.75 3.49 -12.19
C SER A 212 -1.57 4.39 -13.42
N THR A 213 -0.84 3.93 -14.44
CA THR A 213 -0.60 4.69 -15.69
C THR A 213 -1.33 4.10 -16.88
N ALA A 214 -1.96 2.94 -16.75
CA ALA A 214 -2.71 2.30 -17.82
C ALA A 214 -3.89 3.17 -18.27
N LYS A 215 -4.17 3.16 -19.58
CA LYS A 215 -5.42 3.69 -20.14
C LYS A 215 -6.43 2.55 -20.13
N SER A 216 -7.49 2.65 -19.33
CA SER A 216 -8.54 1.61 -19.26
C SER A 216 -9.87 2.21 -18.82
N ASP A 217 -10.93 1.84 -19.51
CA ASP A 217 -12.31 2.22 -19.16
C ASP A 217 -12.73 1.66 -17.79
N GLN A 218 -12.03 0.61 -17.31
CA GLN A 218 -12.29 0.01 -16.01
C GLN A 218 -11.90 0.92 -14.84
N ILE A 219 -11.01 1.90 -15.05
CA ILE A 219 -10.52 2.77 -13.99
C ILE A 219 -11.66 3.61 -13.40
N ALA A 220 -12.48 4.23 -14.24
CA ALA A 220 -13.63 5.02 -13.78
C ALA A 220 -14.60 4.18 -12.94
N ASN A 221 -14.89 2.96 -13.40
CA ASN A 221 -15.73 2.01 -12.66
C ASN A 221 -15.07 1.57 -11.34
N SER A 222 -13.76 1.41 -11.32
CA SER A 222 -13.01 1.07 -10.10
C SER A 222 -13.14 2.17 -9.04
N PHE A 223 -13.02 3.44 -9.40
CA PHE A 223 -13.22 4.55 -8.46
C PHE A 223 -14.66 4.63 -7.95
N TYR A 224 -15.66 4.34 -8.80
CA TYR A 224 -17.06 4.25 -8.35
C TYR A 224 -17.26 3.11 -7.35
N GLN A 225 -16.71 1.92 -7.63
CA GLN A 225 -16.75 0.78 -6.71
C GLN A 225 -16.03 1.07 -5.40
N ALA A 226 -14.86 1.69 -5.47
CA ALA A 226 -14.08 2.10 -4.30
C ALA A 226 -14.84 3.09 -3.42
N PHE A 227 -15.47 4.10 -4.03
CA PHE A 227 -16.31 5.06 -3.30
C PHE A 227 -17.52 4.39 -2.66
N SER A 228 -18.22 3.53 -3.40
CA SER A 228 -19.40 2.81 -2.89
C SER A 228 -19.02 1.90 -1.71
N PHE A 229 -17.89 1.19 -1.80
CA PHE A 229 -17.37 0.37 -0.73
C PHE A 229 -17.03 1.21 0.51
N LEU A 230 -16.33 2.34 0.33
CA LEU A 230 -15.99 3.27 1.40
C LEU A 230 -17.24 3.82 2.09
N ALA A 231 -18.20 4.33 1.32
CA ALA A 231 -19.42 4.97 1.82
C ALA A 231 -20.29 4.00 2.64
N ASN A 232 -20.28 2.71 2.28
CA ASN A 232 -21.01 1.66 3.02
C ASN A 232 -20.24 1.14 4.25
N SER A 233 -18.95 1.46 4.37
CA SER A 233 -18.07 0.92 5.44
C SER A 233 -17.87 1.86 6.61
N ILE A 234 -18.17 3.15 6.46
CA ILE A 234 -17.97 4.19 7.48
C ILE A 234 -19.33 4.83 7.82
N PRO A 235 -19.64 5.03 9.13
CA PRO A 235 -20.93 5.60 9.54
C PRO A 235 -21.17 7.02 9.04
N ASN A 236 -22.45 7.41 8.96
CA ASN A 236 -22.90 8.72 8.47
C ASN A 236 -22.39 9.93 9.25
N GLU A 237 -21.88 9.76 10.47
CA GLU A 237 -21.23 10.84 11.22
C GLU A 237 -19.96 11.40 10.55
N TYR A 238 -19.39 10.64 9.59
CA TYR A 238 -18.24 11.00 8.74
C TYR A 238 -18.62 11.34 7.31
N LYS A 239 -19.88 11.64 7.05
CA LYS A 239 -20.37 11.83 5.68
C LYS A 239 -19.65 12.97 4.94
N ASP A 240 -19.26 14.03 5.65
CA ASP A 240 -18.60 15.17 5.03
C ASP A 240 -17.19 14.81 4.56
N GLU A 241 -16.45 14.01 5.36
CA GLU A 241 -15.16 13.48 5.02
C GLU A 241 -15.24 12.50 3.84
N ILE A 242 -16.28 11.65 3.82
CA ILE A 242 -16.55 10.70 2.73
C ILE A 242 -16.93 11.44 1.46
N CYS A 243 -17.80 12.47 1.54
CA CYS A 243 -18.15 13.30 0.39
C CYS A 243 -16.94 14.04 -0.17
N PHE A 244 -16.06 14.57 0.69
CA PHE A 244 -14.82 15.19 0.25
C PHE A 244 -13.94 14.21 -0.52
N ARG A 245 -13.76 12.98 -0.03
CA ARG A 245 -13.05 11.92 -0.76
C ARG A 245 -13.73 11.56 -2.07
N GLY A 246 -15.06 11.47 -2.09
CA GLY A 246 -15.83 11.22 -3.31
C GLY A 246 -15.56 12.28 -4.39
N ILE A 247 -15.54 13.56 -4.01
CA ILE A 247 -15.17 14.66 -4.91
C ILE A 247 -13.73 14.49 -5.41
N LYS A 248 -12.78 14.18 -4.51
CA LYS A 248 -11.38 13.91 -4.88
C LYS A 248 -11.28 12.74 -5.88
N MET A 249 -11.97 11.62 -5.62
CA MET A 249 -12.02 10.47 -6.51
C MET A 249 -12.60 10.82 -7.89
N LEU A 250 -13.66 11.62 -7.94
CA LEU A 250 -14.23 12.11 -9.20
C LEU A 250 -13.24 12.98 -9.98
N LEU A 251 -12.64 13.97 -9.32
CA LEU A 251 -11.74 14.92 -9.99
C LEU A 251 -10.46 14.26 -10.48
N TYR A 252 -9.82 13.44 -9.65
CA TYR A 252 -8.51 12.87 -9.96
C TYR A 252 -8.59 11.45 -10.53
N GLY A 253 -9.57 10.66 -10.13
CA GLY A 253 -9.75 9.30 -10.58
C GLY A 253 -10.54 9.20 -11.88
N VAL A 254 -11.68 9.88 -11.98
CA VAL A 254 -12.60 9.74 -13.12
C VAL A 254 -12.28 10.77 -14.20
N PHE A 255 -12.37 12.08 -13.89
CA PHE A 255 -12.21 13.12 -14.92
C PHE A 255 -10.81 13.13 -15.53
N TYR A 256 -9.76 12.97 -14.72
CA TYR A 256 -8.39 12.91 -15.23
C TYR A 256 -8.18 11.76 -16.23
N HIS A 257 -8.75 10.58 -15.93
CA HIS A 257 -8.64 9.42 -16.82
C HIS A 257 -9.51 9.56 -18.07
N ILE A 258 -10.72 10.12 -17.96
CA ILE A 258 -11.58 10.40 -19.12
C ILE A 258 -10.89 11.36 -20.08
N ILE A 259 -10.29 12.45 -19.56
CA ILE A 259 -9.56 13.43 -20.41
C ILE A 259 -8.37 12.73 -21.11
N ARG A 260 -7.65 11.84 -20.44
CA ARG A 260 -6.55 11.10 -21.07
C ARG A 260 -7.00 10.10 -22.15
N LEU A 261 -8.21 9.54 -22.03
CA LEU A 261 -8.78 8.63 -23.03
C LEU A 261 -9.30 9.39 -24.25
N GLY A 262 -9.82 10.60 -24.08
CA GLY A 262 -10.38 11.43 -25.16
C GLY A 262 -9.38 12.35 -25.89
N GLY A 263 -8.10 12.28 -25.57
CA GLY A 263 -7.04 13.16 -26.09
C GLY A 263 -6.15 12.54 -27.17
N ASP A 264 -6.64 11.56 -27.93
CA ASP A 264 -5.98 11.00 -29.12
C ASP A 264 -6.75 11.41 -30.38
#